data_4994a60d8792319f4e9a416c529094a8
#
_entry.id   4994a60d8792319f4e9a416c529094a8
#
_cell.length_a   1.000
_cell.length_b   1.000
_cell.length_c   1.000
_cell.angle_alpha   90.00
_cell.angle_beta   90.00
_cell.angle_gamma   90.00
#
_symmetry.space_group_name_H-M   'P 1'
#
loop_
_entity.id
_entity.type
_entity.pdbx_description
1 polymer ?
#
loop_
_entity_poly.entity_id
_entity_poly.type
_entity_poly.pdbx_seq_one_letter_code
_entity_poly.pdbx_strand_id
1 'polypeptide(L)'
;MTVRLSAEELAKTSLVTLAHYTAHADSFWEGTRDHDVSQNRDVLLQSLHVPGPFRILDFGCGPGRDLKAFSELGHEAIGLEGAERFVELARIYSGCEVWRQDFLKLNLPAEYFDGVFANASLFHVPSQELPRVLKELWLTLKPDGVLFSSNPRGDNEEGWGGQRYGCYYDWERWREFLIAAGFVEINHYYRPPGLPREQQPWLASLWRKV
;
A
#
# COMPACT_ATOMS: atom_id res chain seq x y z
N MET A 1 -3.50 -23.12 10.99
CA MET A 1 -2.36 -22.48 11.70
C MET A 1 -1.36 -22.08 10.65
N THR A 2 -1.15 -20.79 10.42
CA THR A 2 -0.10 -20.31 9.53
C THR A 2 1.26 -20.66 10.13
N VAL A 3 2.09 -21.38 9.38
CA VAL A 3 3.44 -21.74 9.84
C VAL A 3 4.26 -20.45 9.86
N ARG A 4 4.89 -20.15 10.99
CA ARG A 4 5.74 -18.97 11.13
C ARG A 4 7.00 -19.15 10.27
N LEU A 5 7.23 -18.20 9.36
CA LEU A 5 8.40 -18.18 8.49
C LEU A 5 9.66 -17.90 9.33
N SER A 6 10.76 -18.57 9.01
CA SER A 6 12.09 -18.26 9.50
C SER A 6 12.61 -16.92 8.95
N ALA A 7 13.68 -16.39 9.51
CA ALA A 7 14.30 -15.14 9.00
C ALA A 7 14.75 -15.26 7.54
N GLU A 8 15.25 -16.43 7.12
CA GLU A 8 15.67 -16.72 5.76
C GLU A 8 14.45 -16.77 4.81
N GLU A 9 13.37 -17.44 5.21
CA GLU A 9 12.12 -17.48 4.44
C GLU A 9 11.49 -16.10 4.29
N LEU A 10 11.47 -15.28 5.35
CA LEU A 10 11.03 -13.88 5.27
C LEU A 10 11.86 -13.06 4.28
N ALA A 11 13.19 -13.15 4.38
CA ALA A 11 14.06 -12.45 3.44
C ALA A 11 13.82 -12.90 1.99
N LYS A 12 13.54 -14.19 1.80
CA LYS A 12 13.20 -14.75 0.49
C LYS A 12 11.85 -14.22 -0.06
N THR A 13 10.82 -14.03 0.80
CA THR A 13 9.53 -13.49 0.34
C THR A 13 9.71 -12.12 -0.31
N SER A 14 10.48 -11.23 0.32
CA SER A 14 10.78 -9.91 -0.22
C SER A 14 11.68 -9.99 -1.46
N LEU A 15 12.85 -10.65 -1.35
CA LEU A 15 13.83 -10.69 -2.42
C LEU A 15 13.25 -11.19 -3.74
N VAL A 16 12.52 -12.31 -3.72
CA VAL A 16 11.96 -12.93 -4.93
C VAL A 16 10.82 -12.07 -5.51
N THR A 17 9.96 -11.53 -4.64
CA THR A 17 8.86 -10.65 -5.09
C THR A 17 9.39 -9.36 -5.74
N LEU A 18 10.38 -8.71 -5.13
CA LEU A 18 11.00 -7.49 -5.69
C LEU A 18 11.76 -7.77 -6.99
N ALA A 19 12.48 -8.91 -7.07
CA ALA A 19 13.14 -9.33 -8.31
C ALA A 19 12.15 -9.58 -9.43
N HIS A 20 11.00 -10.21 -9.15
CA HIS A 20 9.93 -10.41 -10.12
C HIS A 20 9.41 -9.07 -10.67
N TYR A 21 9.08 -8.10 -9.81
CA TYR A 21 8.61 -6.78 -10.24
C TYR A 21 9.67 -5.99 -11.00
N THR A 22 10.93 -6.09 -10.60
CA THR A 22 12.05 -5.47 -11.33
C THR A 22 12.16 -6.04 -12.75
N ALA A 23 12.05 -7.36 -12.91
CA ALA A 23 12.18 -8.02 -14.20
C ALA A 23 10.97 -7.77 -15.15
N HIS A 24 9.78 -7.48 -14.60
CA HIS A 24 8.54 -7.31 -15.38
C HIS A 24 8.01 -5.87 -15.33
N ALA A 25 8.84 -4.90 -14.96
CA ALA A 25 8.40 -3.54 -14.69
C ALA A 25 7.76 -2.86 -15.91
N ASP A 26 8.34 -3.00 -17.08
CA ASP A 26 7.84 -2.33 -18.28
C ASP A 26 6.48 -2.91 -18.72
N SER A 27 6.32 -4.24 -18.74
CA SER A 27 5.04 -4.89 -19.03
C SER A 27 3.97 -4.61 -17.99
N PHE A 28 4.36 -4.52 -16.70
CA PHE A 28 3.44 -4.11 -15.63
C PHE A 28 2.95 -2.68 -15.84
N TRP A 29 3.86 -1.77 -16.21
CA TRP A 29 3.49 -0.39 -16.51
C TRP A 29 2.51 -0.29 -17.68
N GLU A 30 2.79 -0.96 -18.80
CA GLU A 30 1.90 -1.00 -19.95
C GLU A 30 0.50 -1.53 -19.61
N GLY A 31 0.43 -2.54 -18.75
CA GLY A 31 -0.84 -3.16 -18.33
C GLY A 31 -1.62 -2.39 -17.27
N THR A 32 -1.01 -1.42 -16.57
CA THR A 32 -1.64 -0.78 -15.40
C THR A 32 -1.73 0.74 -15.43
N ARG A 33 -0.97 1.41 -16.29
CA ARG A 33 -0.89 2.87 -16.35
C ARG A 33 -2.24 3.57 -16.55
N ASP A 34 -3.13 2.94 -17.33
CA ASP A 34 -4.43 3.50 -17.70
C ASP A 34 -5.57 3.02 -16.78
N HIS A 35 -5.27 2.24 -15.74
CA HIS A 35 -6.29 1.82 -14.77
C HIS A 35 -6.78 3.02 -13.96
N ASP A 36 -8.08 3.28 -14.02
CA ASP A 36 -8.69 4.32 -13.20
C ASP A 36 -8.86 3.86 -11.75
N VAL A 37 -8.12 4.52 -10.87
CA VAL A 37 -8.21 4.39 -9.41
C VAL A 37 -8.44 5.75 -8.74
N SER A 38 -8.94 6.74 -9.47
CA SER A 38 -9.23 8.08 -8.95
C SER A 38 -10.09 8.03 -7.69
N GLN A 39 -11.11 7.18 -7.67
CA GLN A 39 -11.94 6.95 -6.48
C GLN A 39 -11.10 6.67 -5.21
N ASN A 40 -10.03 5.88 -5.31
CA ASN A 40 -9.19 5.54 -4.17
C ASN A 40 -8.41 6.75 -3.65
N ARG A 41 -7.90 7.60 -4.56
CA ARG A 41 -7.21 8.86 -4.18
C ARG A 41 -8.19 9.85 -3.58
N ASP A 42 -9.36 10.00 -4.19
CA ASP A 42 -10.38 10.95 -3.76
C ASP A 42 -10.87 10.66 -2.35
N VAL A 43 -11.12 9.39 -2.00
CA VAL A 43 -11.58 9.04 -0.66
C VAL A 43 -10.49 9.26 0.40
N LEU A 44 -9.21 9.08 0.08
CA LEU A 44 -8.11 9.47 0.97
C LEU A 44 -8.15 10.99 1.20
N LEU A 45 -8.09 11.78 0.12
CA LEU A 45 -8.04 13.24 0.20
C LEU A 45 -9.24 13.85 0.93
N GLN A 46 -10.44 13.34 0.68
CA GLN A 46 -11.67 13.77 1.36
C GLN A 46 -11.71 13.40 2.84
N SER A 47 -10.91 12.42 3.26
CA SER A 47 -10.82 12.00 4.67
C SER A 47 -9.79 12.78 5.47
N LEU A 48 -8.98 13.63 4.85
CA LEU A 48 -8.02 14.51 5.52
C LEU A 48 -8.74 15.79 5.97
N HIS A 49 -8.81 16.01 7.29
CA HIS A 49 -9.62 17.08 7.90
C HIS A 49 -8.86 18.41 8.09
N VAL A 50 -7.59 18.48 7.67
CA VAL A 50 -6.77 19.70 7.72
C VAL A 50 -6.75 20.37 6.34
N PRO A 51 -6.48 21.69 6.26
CA PRO A 51 -6.28 22.34 4.97
C PRO A 51 -5.03 21.80 4.25
N GLY A 52 -5.13 21.57 2.92
CA GLY A 52 -3.96 21.24 2.09
C GLY A 52 -3.04 22.43 1.83
N PRO A 53 -1.91 22.25 1.14
CA PRO A 53 -1.49 20.98 0.52
C PRO A 53 -1.06 19.92 1.53
N PHE A 54 -1.30 18.64 1.20
CA PHE A 54 -0.97 17.51 2.05
C PHE A 54 0.40 16.92 1.71
N ARG A 55 1.06 16.33 2.70
CA ARG A 55 2.20 15.43 2.48
C ARG A 55 1.71 13.99 2.48
N ILE A 56 1.84 13.30 1.34
CA ILE A 56 1.30 11.97 1.11
C ILE A 56 2.43 11.00 0.81
N LEU A 57 2.45 9.87 1.53
CA LEU A 57 3.28 8.71 1.20
C LEU A 57 2.50 7.79 0.27
N ASP A 58 2.98 7.57 -0.96
CA ASP A 58 2.52 6.51 -1.84
C ASP A 58 3.34 5.23 -1.54
N PHE A 59 2.77 4.36 -0.69
CA PHE A 59 3.42 3.16 -0.15
C PHE A 59 3.29 1.99 -1.11
N GLY A 60 4.37 1.64 -1.78
CA GLY A 60 4.40 0.73 -2.91
C GLY A 60 3.91 1.42 -4.17
N CYS A 61 4.53 2.56 -4.50
CA CYS A 61 4.08 3.44 -5.59
C CYS A 61 4.21 2.81 -6.99
N GLY A 62 4.88 1.66 -7.11
CA GLY A 62 5.14 1.04 -8.39
C GLY A 62 5.81 2.00 -9.38
N PRO A 63 5.39 2.03 -10.65
CA PRO A 63 5.92 2.96 -11.65
C PRO A 63 5.51 4.44 -11.48
N GLY A 64 4.74 4.81 -10.41
CA GLY A 64 4.51 6.21 -10.03
C GLY A 64 3.23 6.85 -10.58
N ARG A 65 2.22 6.07 -11.03
CA ARG A 65 0.95 6.60 -11.56
C ARG A 65 0.21 7.46 -10.52
N ASP A 66 -0.01 6.92 -9.33
CA ASP A 66 -0.76 7.61 -8.27
C ASP A 66 0.08 8.71 -7.63
N LEU A 67 1.39 8.49 -7.50
CA LEU A 67 2.36 9.48 -7.05
C LEU A 67 2.31 10.74 -7.90
N LYS A 68 2.32 10.60 -9.25
CA LYS A 68 2.17 11.71 -10.17
C LYS A 68 0.85 12.44 -10.00
N ALA A 69 -0.24 11.68 -9.88
CA ALA A 69 -1.58 12.27 -9.74
C ALA A 69 -1.70 13.11 -8.46
N PHE A 70 -1.14 12.69 -7.31
CA PHE A 70 -1.11 13.50 -6.10
C PHE A 70 -0.29 14.79 -6.29
N SER A 71 0.86 14.70 -6.97
CA SER A 71 1.69 15.87 -7.27
C SER A 71 0.99 16.87 -8.20
N GLU A 72 0.30 16.39 -9.24
CA GLU A 72 -0.49 17.23 -10.16
C GLU A 72 -1.69 17.93 -9.48
N LEU A 73 -2.21 17.34 -8.40
CA LEU A 73 -3.22 17.96 -7.52
C LEU A 73 -2.61 18.99 -6.55
N GLY A 74 -1.30 19.23 -6.59
CA GLY A 74 -0.61 20.22 -5.78
C GLY A 74 -0.19 19.73 -4.39
N HIS A 75 -0.18 18.42 -4.14
CA HIS A 75 0.26 17.82 -2.89
C HIS A 75 1.77 17.51 -2.92
N GLU A 76 2.41 17.48 -1.75
CA GLU A 76 3.76 16.95 -1.59
C GLU A 76 3.71 15.43 -1.56
N ALA A 77 3.91 14.78 -2.70
CA ALA A 77 3.86 13.33 -2.82
C ALA A 77 5.26 12.71 -2.80
N ILE A 78 5.45 11.72 -1.93
CA ILE A 78 6.69 10.96 -1.80
C ILE A 78 6.36 9.49 -2.04
N GLY A 79 7.08 8.84 -2.96
CA GLY A 79 6.93 7.42 -3.22
C GLY A 79 7.83 6.57 -2.32
N LEU A 80 7.36 5.37 -1.96
CA LEU A 80 8.19 4.33 -1.38
C LEU A 80 8.02 3.06 -2.22
N GLU A 81 9.14 2.48 -2.66
CA GLU A 81 9.12 1.31 -3.55
C GLU A 81 10.38 0.46 -3.35
N GLY A 82 10.24 -0.86 -3.36
CA GLY A 82 11.36 -1.78 -3.19
C GLY A 82 11.99 -2.26 -4.49
N ALA A 83 11.20 -2.40 -5.57
CA ALA A 83 11.65 -2.88 -6.86
C ALA A 83 12.44 -1.79 -7.60
N GLU A 84 13.73 -2.05 -7.88
CA GLU A 84 14.67 -1.07 -8.42
C GLU A 84 14.16 -0.39 -9.70
N ARG A 85 13.68 -1.20 -10.64
CA ARG A 85 13.18 -0.68 -11.91
C ARG A 85 11.92 0.17 -11.75
N PHE A 86 11.04 -0.14 -10.79
CA PHE A 86 9.89 0.70 -10.47
C PHE A 86 10.33 2.05 -9.88
N VAL A 87 11.33 2.06 -9.00
CA VAL A 87 11.88 3.31 -8.44
C VAL A 87 12.37 4.24 -9.55
N GLU A 88 13.11 3.71 -10.54
CA GLU A 88 13.58 4.47 -11.69
C GLU A 88 12.41 5.04 -12.50
N LEU A 89 11.46 4.20 -12.87
CA LEU A 89 10.28 4.60 -13.64
C LEU A 89 9.46 5.65 -12.90
N ALA A 90 9.22 5.45 -11.60
CA ALA A 90 8.44 6.36 -10.78
C ALA A 90 9.08 7.77 -10.71
N ARG A 91 10.39 7.84 -10.51
CA ARG A 91 11.12 9.12 -10.52
C ARG A 91 11.03 9.85 -11.86
N ILE A 92 11.21 9.11 -12.95
CA ILE A 92 11.14 9.68 -14.30
C ILE A 92 9.72 10.16 -14.64
N TYR A 93 8.72 9.31 -14.32
CA TYR A 93 7.34 9.57 -14.71
C TYR A 93 6.65 10.64 -13.86
N SER A 94 6.87 10.62 -12.54
CA SER A 94 6.21 11.56 -11.63
C SER A 94 7.02 12.84 -11.37
N GLY A 95 8.35 12.80 -11.49
CA GLY A 95 9.23 13.86 -11.05
C GLY A 95 9.32 14.02 -9.53
N CYS A 96 8.70 13.13 -8.76
CA CYS A 96 8.66 13.16 -7.30
C CYS A 96 9.87 12.46 -6.68
N GLU A 97 10.09 12.72 -5.39
CA GLU A 97 11.02 11.95 -4.57
C GLU A 97 10.49 10.51 -4.38
N VAL A 98 11.37 9.51 -4.53
CA VAL A 98 11.04 8.10 -4.31
C VAL A 98 12.11 7.46 -3.44
N TRP A 99 11.71 6.97 -2.27
CA TRP A 99 12.56 6.22 -1.35
C TRP A 99 12.59 4.75 -1.75
N ARG A 100 13.80 4.23 -1.99
CA ARG A 100 13.97 2.79 -2.22
C ARG A 100 14.05 2.07 -0.89
N GLN A 101 12.98 1.42 -0.46
CA GLN A 101 12.91 0.65 0.77
C GLN A 101 12.12 -0.64 0.59
N ASP A 102 12.56 -1.69 1.27
CA ASP A 102 11.83 -2.94 1.44
C ASP A 102 10.82 -2.79 2.58
N PHE A 103 9.58 -3.25 2.40
CA PHE A 103 8.52 -3.22 3.43
C PHE A 103 8.92 -3.94 4.72
N LEU A 104 9.85 -4.91 4.63
CA LEU A 104 10.38 -5.59 5.79
C LEU A 104 11.53 -4.84 6.49
N LYS A 105 12.01 -3.72 5.93
CA LYS A 105 13.13 -2.90 6.43
C LYS A 105 12.84 -1.42 6.24
N LEU A 106 11.76 -0.95 6.83
CA LEU A 106 11.34 0.45 6.72
C LEU A 106 12.20 1.35 7.61
N ASN A 107 12.42 2.57 7.12
CA ASN A 107 13.00 3.68 7.87
C ASN A 107 12.19 4.93 7.55
N LEU A 108 11.09 5.13 8.26
CA LEU A 108 10.14 6.21 8.04
C LEU A 108 10.30 7.27 9.16
N PRO A 109 10.26 8.56 8.81
CA PRO A 109 10.23 9.63 9.82
C PRO A 109 8.92 9.59 10.61
N ALA A 110 8.98 9.87 11.91
CA ALA A 110 7.78 9.93 12.74
C ALA A 110 6.96 11.21 12.45
N GLU A 111 5.63 11.11 12.50
CA GLU A 111 4.68 12.23 12.39
C GLU A 111 4.93 13.14 11.18
N TYR A 112 5.20 12.54 10.05
CA TYR A 112 5.65 13.25 8.86
C TYR A 112 4.58 13.40 7.78
N PHE A 113 3.70 12.38 7.59
CA PHE A 113 2.70 12.35 6.54
C PHE A 113 1.30 12.68 7.06
N ASP A 114 0.55 13.45 6.29
CA ASP A 114 -0.89 13.67 6.49
C ASP A 114 -1.69 12.44 6.05
N GLY A 115 -1.26 11.79 4.97
CA GLY A 115 -1.87 10.58 4.43
C GLY A 115 -0.85 9.54 3.98
N VAL A 116 -1.19 8.27 4.13
CA VAL A 116 -0.51 7.13 3.52
C VAL A 116 -1.47 6.46 2.55
N PHE A 117 -1.04 6.30 1.30
CA PHE A 117 -1.78 5.62 0.24
C PHE A 117 -1.10 4.29 -0.09
N ALA A 118 -1.70 3.18 0.31
CA ALA A 118 -1.20 1.82 0.10
C ALA A 118 -2.13 1.06 -0.87
N ASN A 119 -2.05 1.39 -2.15
CA ASN A 119 -2.91 0.82 -3.17
C ASN A 119 -2.26 -0.41 -3.82
N ALA A 120 -2.77 -1.60 -3.52
CA ALA A 120 -2.26 -2.89 -4.01
C ALA A 120 -0.80 -3.19 -3.60
N SER A 121 -0.43 -2.88 -2.37
CA SER A 121 0.93 -3.05 -1.87
C SER A 121 1.04 -3.85 -0.57
N LEU A 122 0.23 -3.56 0.45
CA LEU A 122 0.32 -4.20 1.77
C LEU A 122 0.07 -5.70 1.77
N PHE A 123 -0.60 -6.24 0.79
CA PHE A 123 -0.80 -7.69 0.68
C PHE A 123 0.48 -8.48 0.40
N HIS A 124 1.59 -7.80 0.04
CA HIS A 124 2.91 -8.42 -0.10
C HIS A 124 3.68 -8.54 1.24
N VAL A 125 3.15 -7.99 2.32
CA VAL A 125 3.74 -8.12 3.64
C VAL A 125 3.30 -9.43 4.27
N PRO A 126 4.22 -10.35 4.62
CA PRO A 126 3.87 -11.59 5.33
C PRO A 126 3.08 -11.32 6.61
N SER A 127 2.11 -12.17 6.95
CA SER A 127 1.19 -11.95 8.07
C SER A 127 1.89 -11.73 9.41
N GLN A 128 3.03 -12.38 9.63
CA GLN A 128 3.82 -12.23 10.86
C GLN A 128 4.54 -10.87 10.98
N GLU A 129 4.79 -10.16 9.87
CA GLU A 129 5.42 -8.84 9.83
C GLU A 129 4.41 -7.70 9.69
N LEU A 130 3.20 -8.01 9.27
CA LEU A 130 2.15 -7.02 9.04
C LEU A 130 1.86 -6.14 10.28
N PRO A 131 1.79 -6.68 11.52
CA PRO A 131 1.60 -5.83 12.71
C PRO A 131 2.70 -4.78 12.90
N ARG A 132 3.97 -5.16 12.63
CA ARG A 132 5.11 -4.23 12.71
C ARG A 132 5.01 -3.16 11.63
N VAL A 133 4.79 -3.56 10.38
CA VAL A 133 4.66 -2.62 9.26
C VAL A 133 3.52 -1.63 9.47
N LEU A 134 2.35 -2.11 9.89
CA LEU A 134 1.22 -1.24 10.20
C LEU A 134 1.52 -0.27 11.36
N LYS A 135 2.29 -0.71 12.38
CA LYS A 135 2.72 0.17 13.46
C LYS A 135 3.69 1.25 12.98
N GLU A 136 4.59 0.94 12.07
CA GLU A 136 5.49 1.92 11.44
C GLU A 136 4.72 2.92 10.58
N LEU A 137 3.69 2.47 9.84
CA LEU A 137 2.78 3.37 9.12
C LEU A 137 1.97 4.25 10.07
N TRP A 138 1.55 3.72 11.20
CA TRP A 138 0.88 4.52 12.24
C TRP A 138 1.81 5.58 12.83
N LEU A 139 3.08 5.24 13.10
CA LEU A 139 4.06 6.17 13.66
C LEU A 139 4.43 7.29 12.69
N THR A 140 4.53 7.01 11.39
CA THR A 140 4.89 8.02 10.38
C THR A 140 3.76 9.00 10.07
N LEU A 141 2.51 8.61 10.32
CA LEU A 141 1.37 9.52 10.19
C LEU A 141 1.40 10.58 11.30
N LYS A 142 1.04 11.81 10.96
CA LYS A 142 0.73 12.87 11.93
C LYS A 142 -0.51 12.51 12.75
N PRO A 143 -0.77 13.14 13.91
CA PRO A 143 -2.07 13.04 14.59
C PRO A 143 -3.20 13.34 13.61
N ASP A 144 -4.30 12.59 13.68
CA ASP A 144 -5.44 12.63 12.74
C ASP A 144 -5.13 12.25 11.29
N GLY A 145 -3.90 11.82 10.98
CA GLY A 145 -3.52 11.35 9.67
C GLY A 145 -4.26 10.09 9.24
N VAL A 146 -4.36 9.86 7.94
CA VAL A 146 -5.20 8.79 7.36
C VAL A 146 -4.36 7.79 6.58
N LEU A 147 -4.56 6.50 6.85
CA LEU A 147 -4.11 5.39 6.01
C LEU A 147 -5.24 4.94 5.10
N PHE A 148 -5.02 4.97 3.80
CA PHE A 148 -5.80 4.25 2.81
C PHE A 148 -5.10 2.95 2.44
N SER A 149 -5.83 1.85 2.36
CA SER A 149 -5.34 0.60 1.77
C SER A 149 -6.35 -0.01 0.82
N SER A 150 -5.86 -0.62 -0.26
CA SER A 150 -6.66 -1.45 -1.17
C SER A 150 -5.87 -2.71 -1.48
N ASN A 151 -6.42 -3.87 -1.13
CA ASN A 151 -5.76 -5.17 -1.29
C ASN A 151 -6.68 -6.16 -2.00
N PRO A 152 -6.13 -7.13 -2.77
CA PRO A 152 -6.92 -8.27 -3.19
C PRO A 152 -7.39 -9.02 -1.94
N ARG A 153 -8.68 -9.35 -1.90
CA ARG A 153 -9.25 -10.10 -0.78
C ARG A 153 -9.20 -11.61 -1.01
N GLY A 154 -9.24 -12.38 0.06
CA GLY A 154 -9.33 -13.84 0.05
C GLY A 154 -9.89 -14.36 1.35
N ASP A 155 -9.63 -15.64 1.64
CA ASP A 155 -10.15 -16.38 2.79
C ASP A 155 -9.06 -16.57 3.87
N ASN A 156 -8.24 -15.53 4.09
CA ASN A 156 -7.16 -15.51 5.10
C ASN A 156 -6.01 -16.47 4.80
N GLU A 157 -5.71 -16.64 3.52
CA GLU A 157 -4.57 -17.41 3.06
C GLU A 157 -3.35 -16.51 2.76
N GLU A 158 -2.16 -17.09 2.90
CA GLU A 158 -0.91 -16.47 2.47
C GLU A 158 0.00 -17.49 1.79
N GLY A 159 0.80 -17.05 0.85
CA GLY A 159 1.74 -17.92 0.14
C GLY A 159 2.24 -17.35 -1.18
N TRP A 160 2.87 -18.23 -1.94
CA TRP A 160 3.42 -17.91 -3.24
C TRP A 160 2.40 -18.02 -4.36
N GLY A 161 2.17 -16.91 -5.07
CA GLY A 161 1.49 -16.85 -6.36
C GLY A 161 2.52 -16.71 -7.49
N GLY A 162 3.05 -17.82 -8.01
CA GLY A 162 4.21 -17.79 -8.89
C GLY A 162 5.45 -17.29 -8.16
N GLN A 163 6.01 -16.16 -8.58
CA GLN A 163 7.19 -15.54 -7.95
C GLN A 163 6.83 -14.35 -7.02
N ARG A 164 5.58 -14.19 -6.65
CA ARG A 164 5.13 -13.15 -5.74
C ARG A 164 4.55 -13.77 -4.48
N TYR A 165 5.03 -13.34 -3.33
CA TYR A 165 4.42 -13.69 -2.06
C TYR A 165 3.26 -12.74 -1.79
N GLY A 166 2.14 -13.26 -1.29
CA GLY A 166 0.96 -12.46 -1.01
C GLY A 166 0.12 -13.03 0.13
N CYS A 167 -0.59 -12.12 0.81
CA CYS A 167 -1.52 -12.41 1.89
C CYS A 167 -2.89 -11.85 1.50
N TYR A 168 -3.91 -12.69 1.56
CA TYR A 168 -5.24 -12.38 1.06
C TYR A 168 -6.25 -12.52 2.21
N TYR A 169 -6.71 -11.37 2.71
CA TYR A 169 -7.56 -11.33 3.90
C TYR A 169 -9.01 -11.06 3.54
N ASP A 170 -9.93 -11.63 4.35
CA ASP A 170 -11.28 -11.10 4.46
C ASP A 170 -11.30 -9.78 5.23
N TRP A 171 -12.47 -9.15 5.33
CA TRP A 171 -12.62 -7.88 6.03
C TRP A 171 -12.34 -8.00 7.53
N GLU A 172 -12.86 -9.03 8.16
CA GLU A 172 -12.79 -9.25 9.60
C GLU A 172 -11.33 -9.38 10.04
N ARG A 173 -10.55 -10.18 9.32
CA ARG A 173 -9.13 -10.38 9.64
C ARG A 173 -8.29 -9.14 9.34
N TRP A 174 -8.56 -8.46 8.22
CA TRP A 174 -7.89 -7.21 7.90
C TRP A 174 -8.13 -6.14 8.96
N ARG A 175 -9.39 -5.99 9.38
CA ARG A 175 -9.81 -5.05 10.43
C ARG A 175 -9.12 -5.30 11.77
N GLU A 176 -8.97 -6.57 12.17
CA GLU A 176 -8.24 -6.94 13.40
C GLU A 176 -6.80 -6.40 13.41
N PHE A 177 -6.06 -6.54 12.31
CA PHE A 177 -4.69 -6.04 12.18
C PHE A 177 -4.61 -4.53 12.34
N LEU A 178 -5.52 -3.78 11.72
CA LEU A 178 -5.51 -2.33 11.76
C LEU A 178 -5.87 -1.80 13.15
N ILE A 179 -6.88 -2.38 13.80
CA ILE A 179 -7.26 -2.02 15.17
C ILE A 179 -6.11 -2.34 16.14
N ALA A 180 -5.48 -3.51 16.02
CA ALA A 180 -4.34 -3.88 16.85
C ALA A 180 -3.12 -2.95 16.67
N ALA A 181 -2.95 -2.35 15.49
CA ALA A 181 -1.92 -1.36 15.23
C ALA A 181 -2.24 0.04 15.81
N GLY A 182 -3.48 0.28 16.26
CA GLY A 182 -3.94 1.54 16.86
C GLY A 182 -4.73 2.45 15.93
N PHE A 183 -5.19 1.95 14.81
CA PHE A 183 -6.04 2.70 13.89
C PHE A 183 -7.53 2.61 14.26
N VAL A 184 -8.27 3.66 13.92
CA VAL A 184 -9.73 3.70 14.00
C VAL A 184 -10.31 3.69 12.58
N GLU A 185 -11.26 2.81 12.34
CA GLU A 185 -11.95 2.69 11.05
C GLU A 185 -12.72 3.97 10.71
N ILE A 186 -12.53 4.46 9.48
CA ILE A 186 -13.35 5.52 8.89
C ILE A 186 -14.42 4.89 7.99
N ASN A 187 -13.97 4.01 7.05
CA ASN A 187 -14.85 3.38 6.07
C ASN A 187 -14.16 2.18 5.42
N HIS A 188 -14.95 1.30 4.82
CA HIS A 188 -14.45 0.29 3.89
C HIS A 188 -15.45 0.03 2.76
N TYR A 189 -14.96 -0.43 1.63
CA TYR A 189 -15.77 -0.76 0.46
C TYR A 189 -15.08 -1.79 -0.43
N TYR A 190 -15.85 -2.34 -1.36
CA TYR A 190 -15.34 -3.36 -2.28
C TYR A 190 -15.41 -2.88 -3.71
N ARG A 191 -14.49 -3.38 -4.54
CA ARG A 191 -14.36 -2.96 -5.94
C ARG A 191 -14.30 -4.15 -6.90
N PRO A 192 -14.79 -3.96 -8.15
CA PRO A 192 -15.46 -2.76 -8.66
C PRO A 192 -16.83 -2.53 -8.02
N PRO A 193 -17.32 -1.27 -7.93
CA PRO A 193 -18.62 -0.98 -7.31
C PRO A 193 -19.78 -1.50 -8.16
N GLY A 194 -20.94 -1.70 -7.54
CA GLY A 194 -22.19 -2.07 -8.23
C GLY A 194 -22.28 -3.53 -8.68
N LEU A 195 -21.29 -4.36 -8.40
CA LEU A 195 -21.29 -5.79 -8.69
C LEU A 195 -21.61 -6.63 -7.44
N PRO A 196 -22.09 -7.88 -7.61
CA PRO A 196 -22.17 -8.84 -6.51
C PRO A 196 -20.82 -9.05 -5.83
N ARG A 197 -20.82 -9.39 -4.53
CA ARG A 197 -19.62 -9.54 -3.71
C ARG A 197 -18.58 -10.50 -4.31
N GLU A 198 -19.01 -11.56 -4.94
CA GLU A 198 -18.17 -12.58 -5.57
C GLU A 198 -17.37 -12.01 -6.75
N GLN A 199 -17.86 -10.93 -7.35
CA GLN A 199 -17.22 -10.22 -8.46
C GLN A 199 -16.47 -8.97 -8.01
N GLN A 200 -16.29 -8.77 -6.71
CA GLN A 200 -15.57 -7.66 -6.10
C GLN A 200 -14.28 -8.17 -5.41
N PRO A 201 -13.22 -8.44 -6.17
CA PRO A 201 -11.99 -9.06 -5.63
C PRO A 201 -11.13 -8.11 -4.81
N TRP A 202 -11.46 -6.82 -4.73
CA TRP A 202 -10.68 -5.83 -4.01
C TRP A 202 -11.41 -5.33 -2.77
N LEU A 203 -10.70 -5.29 -1.65
CA LEU A 203 -11.11 -4.67 -0.40
C LEU A 203 -10.34 -3.38 -0.21
N ALA A 204 -11.03 -2.25 -0.21
CA ALA A 204 -10.48 -0.94 0.11
C ALA A 204 -10.95 -0.49 1.48
N SER A 205 -10.09 0.18 2.24
CA SER A 205 -10.40 0.66 3.59
C SER A 205 -9.61 1.91 3.98
N LEU A 206 -10.22 2.72 4.84
CA LEU A 206 -9.67 3.98 5.36
C LEU A 206 -9.62 3.94 6.88
N TRP A 207 -8.52 4.43 7.42
CA TRP A 207 -8.19 4.32 8.82
C TRP A 207 -7.56 5.60 9.34
N ARG A 208 -7.96 6.05 10.53
CA ARG A 208 -7.41 7.24 11.18
C ARG A 208 -6.45 6.87 12.30
N LYS A 209 -5.35 7.60 12.38
CA LYS A 209 -4.51 7.67 13.56
C LYS A 209 -5.18 8.58 14.59
N VAL A 210 -5.48 8.06 15.77
CA VAL A 210 -6.03 8.82 16.90
C VAL A 210 -5.05 8.82 18.06
#